data_9e7a019c5edf37c8fdf54768746afd06
#
_entry.id   9e7a019c5edf37c8fdf54768746afd06
#
_cell.length_a   1.000
_cell.length_b   1.000
_cell.length_c   1.000
_cell.angle_alpha   90.00
_cell.angle_beta   90.00
_cell.angle_gamma   90.00
#
_symmetry.space_group_name_H-M   'P 1'
#
loop_
_entity.id
_entity.type
_entity.pdbx_description
1 polymer ?
#
loop_
_entity_poly.entity_id
_entity_poly.type
_entity_poly.pdbx_seq_one_letter_code
_entity_poly.pdbx_strand_id
1 'polypeptide(L)'
;MNKFKRFLAVFLAAVMTLSGASYADSADLNAVPTETENDAVAPLSNSYYYTPTVKLTHKGNGKLSIYFSVSARYKMKKLGARTVNIYKDGRFYTYFFYTLSGWEDIMGYNVTSKSFTKSYTGTTGASYYVVMEAFAYDGNGECLERAVTNTVKT
;
A
#
# COMPACT_ATOMS: atom_id res chain seq x y z
N MET A 1 32.85 39.82 -16.24
CA MET A 1 32.15 38.52 -16.49
C MET A 1 32.13 37.75 -15.19
N ASN A 2 30.97 37.63 -14.55
CA ASN A 2 30.83 37.25 -13.14
C ASN A 2 31.21 35.80 -12.90
N LYS A 3 32.01 35.56 -11.85
CA LYS A 3 32.43 34.22 -11.39
C LYS A 3 31.25 33.26 -11.19
N PHE A 4 30.05 33.79 -10.94
CA PHE A 4 28.81 33.05 -10.82
C PHE A 4 28.33 32.36 -12.11
N LYS A 5 28.56 32.98 -13.28
CA LYS A 5 28.20 32.37 -14.58
C LYS A 5 29.10 31.21 -14.99
N ARG A 6 30.34 31.17 -14.47
CA ARG A 6 31.27 30.05 -14.71
C ARG A 6 30.94 28.82 -13.85
N PHE A 7 30.37 29.04 -12.64
CA PHE A 7 29.94 27.95 -11.77
C PHE A 7 28.69 27.22 -12.31
N LEU A 8 27.76 28.00 -12.89
CA LEU A 8 26.53 27.44 -13.46
C LEU A 8 26.81 26.61 -14.73
N ALA A 9 27.80 27.02 -15.55
CA ALA A 9 28.17 26.25 -16.74
C ALA A 9 28.87 24.94 -16.47
N VAL A 10 29.64 24.84 -15.38
CA VAL A 10 30.30 23.60 -14.96
C VAL A 10 29.30 22.61 -14.33
N PHE A 11 28.27 23.11 -13.62
CA PHE A 11 27.24 22.25 -13.03
C PHE A 11 26.30 21.65 -14.10
N LEU A 12 26.04 22.38 -15.20
CA LEU A 12 25.20 21.88 -16.28
C LEU A 12 25.88 20.82 -17.14
N ALA A 13 27.22 20.85 -17.24
CA ALA A 13 28.01 19.86 -18.00
C ALA A 13 28.16 18.53 -17.25
N ALA A 14 28.09 18.53 -15.93
CA ALA A 14 28.22 17.31 -15.11
C ALA A 14 26.93 16.47 -15.04
N VAL A 15 25.77 17.04 -15.38
CA VAL A 15 24.46 16.34 -15.36
C VAL A 15 24.19 15.55 -16.64
N MET A 16 24.95 15.79 -17.73
CA MET A 16 24.69 15.16 -19.03
C MET A 16 25.47 13.85 -19.29
N THR A 17 26.24 13.34 -18.34
CA THR A 17 27.04 12.10 -18.54
C THR A 17 26.56 10.88 -17.75
N LEU A 18 25.35 10.94 -17.14
CA LEU A 18 24.75 9.77 -16.45
C LEU A 18 23.48 9.23 -17.15
N SER A 19 23.36 9.41 -18.47
CA SER A 19 22.30 8.77 -19.24
C SER A 19 22.83 7.54 -19.99
N GLY A 20 23.04 6.48 -19.26
CA GLY A 20 23.56 5.22 -19.82
C GLY A 20 23.33 4.01 -18.94
N ALA A 21 22.14 3.91 -18.31
CA ALA A 21 21.67 2.63 -17.77
C ALA A 21 20.28 2.38 -18.37
N SER A 22 20.27 1.55 -19.43
CA SER A 22 19.05 0.98 -19.97
C SER A 22 18.44 0.06 -18.90
N TYR A 23 17.45 0.52 -18.18
CA TYR A 23 16.51 -0.35 -17.49
C TYR A 23 15.47 -0.80 -18.53
N ALA A 24 15.79 -1.87 -19.22
CA ALA A 24 14.80 -2.68 -19.88
C ALA A 24 14.17 -3.56 -18.78
N ASP A 25 13.09 -3.10 -18.21
CA ASP A 25 11.93 -3.92 -17.87
C ASP A 25 10.76 -2.97 -17.58
N SER A 26 10.06 -2.63 -18.65
CA SER A 26 8.75 -1.99 -18.56
C SER A 26 7.74 -3.08 -18.19
N ALA A 27 7.64 -3.40 -16.90
CA ALA A 27 6.44 -4.05 -16.40
C ALA A 27 5.27 -3.11 -16.70
N ASP A 28 4.36 -3.58 -17.52
CA ASP A 28 3.15 -2.89 -17.96
C ASP A 28 2.30 -2.52 -16.73
N LEU A 29 2.43 -1.28 -16.26
CA LEU A 29 1.68 -0.73 -15.12
C LEU A 29 0.21 -0.44 -15.49
N ASN A 30 -0.22 -0.78 -16.69
CA ASN A 30 -1.58 -0.54 -17.18
C ASN A 30 -2.49 -1.77 -17.17
N ALA A 31 -2.05 -2.91 -16.64
CA ALA A 31 -2.94 -4.03 -16.41
C ALA A 31 -3.94 -3.65 -15.30
N VAL A 32 -5.07 -3.09 -15.69
CA VAL A 32 -6.30 -3.09 -14.88
C VAL A 32 -6.57 -4.56 -14.56
N PRO A 33 -6.62 -4.98 -13.28
CA PRO A 33 -6.99 -6.35 -12.96
C PRO A 33 -8.42 -6.56 -13.49
N THR A 34 -8.54 -7.31 -14.58
CA THR A 34 -9.81 -7.86 -15.03
C THR A 34 -10.35 -8.70 -13.87
N GLU A 35 -11.63 -8.58 -13.56
CA GLU A 35 -12.30 -9.43 -12.59
C GLU A 35 -11.99 -10.90 -12.90
N THR A 36 -11.03 -11.44 -12.19
CA THR A 36 -10.82 -12.88 -12.11
C THR A 36 -11.28 -13.26 -10.72
N GLU A 37 -12.35 -14.01 -10.71
CA GLU A 37 -12.87 -14.77 -9.59
C GLU A 37 -11.72 -15.33 -8.75
N ASN A 38 -11.83 -15.20 -7.42
CA ASN A 38 -10.87 -15.61 -6.42
C ASN A 38 -10.30 -17.02 -6.67
N ASP A 39 -9.32 -17.14 -7.54
CA ASP A 39 -8.36 -18.22 -7.39
C ASP A 39 -7.50 -17.83 -6.18
N ALA A 40 -7.77 -18.51 -5.09
CA ALA A 40 -6.99 -18.44 -3.87
C ALA A 40 -5.54 -18.71 -4.24
N VAL A 41 -4.76 -17.65 -4.45
CA VAL A 41 -3.31 -17.76 -4.52
C VAL A 41 -2.92 -18.46 -3.23
N ALA A 42 -2.39 -19.68 -3.36
CA ALA A 42 -1.93 -20.47 -2.23
C ALA A 42 -1.02 -19.56 -1.40
N PRO A 43 -1.27 -19.40 -0.10
CA PRO A 43 -0.49 -18.46 0.70
C PRO A 43 0.95 -18.93 0.63
N LEU A 44 1.83 -18.06 0.14
CA LEU A 44 3.26 -18.18 0.40
C LEU A 44 3.35 -18.44 1.90
N SER A 45 3.94 -19.55 2.30
CA SER A 45 3.92 -20.03 3.69
C SER A 45 4.65 -19.02 4.58
N ASN A 46 3.92 -17.98 4.97
CA ASN A 46 4.40 -16.97 5.88
C ASN A 46 4.44 -17.62 7.28
N SER A 47 5.63 -17.67 7.88
CA SER A 47 5.81 -18.25 9.20
C SER A 47 5.16 -17.45 10.32
N TYR A 48 4.82 -16.20 10.08
CA TYR A 48 4.34 -15.25 11.09
C TYR A 48 2.82 -15.20 11.22
N TYR A 49 2.07 -15.13 10.11
CA TYR A 49 0.62 -14.96 10.15
C TYR A 49 -0.08 -15.71 9.01
N TYR A 50 -1.41 -15.79 9.09
CA TYR A 50 -2.27 -16.28 8.03
C TYR A 50 -2.57 -15.16 7.03
N THR A 51 -2.95 -15.52 5.80
CA THR A 51 -3.30 -14.57 4.75
C THR A 51 -4.29 -13.53 5.27
N PRO A 52 -3.97 -12.22 5.13
CA PRO A 52 -4.86 -11.16 5.58
C PRO A 52 -6.13 -11.09 4.72
N THR A 53 -7.25 -10.80 5.37
CA THR A 53 -8.51 -10.49 4.68
C THR A 53 -8.61 -8.98 4.52
N VAL A 54 -8.82 -8.52 3.28
CA VAL A 54 -9.03 -7.11 2.95
C VAL A 54 -10.31 -6.95 2.14
N LYS A 55 -11.08 -5.89 2.41
CA LYS A 55 -12.34 -5.62 1.70
C LYS A 55 -12.59 -4.12 1.60
N LEU A 56 -13.01 -3.69 0.42
CA LEU A 56 -13.51 -2.34 0.18
C LEU A 56 -15.02 -2.42 -0.12
N THR A 57 -15.82 -1.56 0.50
CA THR A 57 -17.27 -1.53 0.32
C THR A 57 -17.75 -0.09 0.14
N HIS A 58 -18.58 0.17 -0.86
CA HIS A 58 -19.28 1.45 -1.03
C HIS A 58 -20.49 1.53 -0.09
N LYS A 59 -20.60 2.64 0.62
CA LYS A 59 -21.67 2.92 1.61
C LYS A 59 -22.65 4.02 1.17
N GLY A 60 -22.58 4.45 -0.10
CA GLY A 60 -23.36 5.56 -0.64
C GLY A 60 -22.68 6.91 -0.48
N ASN A 61 -23.08 7.89 -1.30
CA ASN A 61 -22.60 9.27 -1.25
C ASN A 61 -21.05 9.41 -1.25
N GLY A 62 -20.36 8.61 -2.04
CA GLY A 62 -18.90 8.60 -2.10
C GLY A 62 -18.21 8.01 -0.86
N LYS A 63 -18.95 7.53 0.14
CA LYS A 63 -18.36 6.93 1.34
C LYS A 63 -17.91 5.49 1.07
N LEU A 64 -16.69 5.18 1.47
CA LEU A 64 -16.06 3.87 1.39
C LEU A 64 -15.78 3.33 2.79
N SER A 65 -15.98 2.03 2.98
CA SER A 65 -15.59 1.30 4.17
C SER A 65 -14.43 0.37 3.81
N ILE A 66 -13.30 0.55 4.47
CA ILE A 66 -12.06 -0.21 4.30
C ILE A 66 -11.94 -1.17 5.48
N TYR A 67 -12.05 -2.47 5.22
CA TYR A 67 -11.91 -3.51 6.24
C TYR A 67 -10.60 -4.28 6.06
N PHE A 68 -9.97 -4.61 7.17
CA PHE A 68 -8.78 -5.46 7.25
C PHE A 68 -8.88 -6.39 8.46
N SER A 69 -8.40 -7.62 8.30
CA SER A 69 -8.23 -8.58 9.39
C SER A 69 -7.04 -9.49 9.11
N VAL A 70 -6.25 -9.75 10.13
CA VAL A 70 -5.13 -10.71 10.10
C VAL A 70 -5.02 -11.43 11.44
N SER A 71 -4.66 -12.72 11.39
CA SER A 71 -4.38 -13.52 12.59
C SER A 71 -2.98 -14.10 12.49
N ALA A 72 -2.22 -14.00 13.56
CA ALA A 72 -0.87 -14.54 13.65
C ALA A 72 -0.88 -15.96 14.26
N ARG A 73 0.16 -16.74 13.96
CA ARG A 73 0.37 -18.08 14.51
C ARG A 73 0.71 -18.06 15.99
N TYR A 74 1.31 -16.97 16.47
CA TYR A 74 1.67 -16.72 17.85
C TYR A 74 1.61 -15.20 18.14
N LYS A 75 1.84 -14.82 19.40
CA LYS A 75 1.73 -13.44 19.86
C LYS A 75 2.83 -12.58 19.23
N MET A 76 2.44 -11.54 18.51
CA MET A 76 3.31 -10.59 17.84
C MET A 76 3.49 -9.32 18.66
N LYS A 77 4.70 -8.75 18.67
CA LYS A 77 4.95 -7.42 19.23
C LYS A 77 4.23 -6.33 18.45
N LYS A 78 4.12 -6.52 17.10
CA LYS A 78 3.31 -5.68 16.21
C LYS A 78 2.62 -6.57 15.19
N LEU A 79 1.34 -6.33 14.95
CA LEU A 79 0.53 -7.02 13.95
C LEU A 79 -0.54 -6.08 13.42
N GLY A 80 -0.68 -5.96 12.09
CA GLY A 80 -1.70 -5.10 11.50
C GLY A 80 -1.37 -4.66 10.08
N ALA A 81 -1.83 -3.49 9.68
CA ALA A 81 -1.42 -2.84 8.45
C ALA A 81 -0.37 -1.76 8.74
N ARG A 82 0.77 -1.82 8.05
CA ARG A 82 1.80 -0.77 8.10
C ARG A 82 1.36 0.45 7.32
N THR A 83 0.80 0.22 6.11
CA THR A 83 0.27 1.25 5.23
C THR A 83 -1.06 0.84 4.64
N VAL A 84 -1.88 1.84 4.35
CA VAL A 84 -3.13 1.74 3.57
C VAL A 84 -3.02 2.72 2.42
N ASN A 85 -2.78 2.21 1.20
CA ASN A 85 -2.62 3.00 0.00
C ASN A 85 -3.94 3.00 -0.79
N ILE A 86 -4.49 4.16 -1.07
CA ILE A 86 -5.73 4.32 -1.83
C ILE A 86 -5.39 4.68 -3.27
N TYR A 87 -6.00 3.97 -4.19
CA TYR A 87 -5.94 4.21 -5.62
C TYR A 87 -7.29 4.69 -6.12
N LYS A 88 -7.27 5.70 -6.99
CA LYS A 88 -8.44 6.29 -7.64
C LYS A 88 -8.27 6.21 -9.15
N ASP A 89 -9.25 5.65 -9.87
CA ASP A 89 -9.25 5.53 -11.34
C ASP A 89 -7.94 4.92 -11.87
N GLY A 90 -7.45 3.86 -11.18
CA GLY A 90 -6.24 3.13 -11.53
C GLY A 90 -4.93 3.81 -11.11
N ARG A 91 -4.97 5.02 -10.53
CA ARG A 91 -3.76 5.78 -10.14
C ARG A 91 -3.64 5.88 -8.63
N PHE A 92 -2.39 5.87 -8.13
CA PHE A 92 -2.13 6.19 -6.73
C PHE A 92 -2.70 7.56 -6.38
N TYR A 93 -3.43 7.64 -5.27
CA TYR A 93 -4.11 8.86 -4.84
C TYR A 93 -3.61 9.37 -3.50
N THR A 94 -3.61 8.52 -2.47
CA THR A 94 -3.14 8.88 -1.11
C THR A 94 -2.79 7.63 -0.31
N TYR A 95 -2.15 7.84 0.84
CA TYR A 95 -1.79 6.76 1.76
C TYR A 95 -1.95 7.18 3.22
N PHE A 96 -2.03 6.18 4.10
CA PHE A 96 -2.07 6.35 5.55
C PHE A 96 -1.13 5.36 6.21
N PHE A 97 -0.32 5.84 7.14
CA PHE A 97 0.54 5.03 8.00
C PHE A 97 -0.09 4.84 9.38
N TYR A 98 0.25 3.75 10.06
CA TYR A 98 -0.16 3.51 11.45
C TYR A 98 0.37 4.55 12.47
N THR A 99 1.27 5.44 12.07
CA THR A 99 1.77 6.54 12.90
C THR A 99 1.04 7.85 12.66
N LEU A 100 0.11 7.91 11.71
CA LEU A 100 -0.71 9.11 11.46
C LEU A 100 -1.85 9.19 12.45
N SER A 101 -2.13 10.41 12.92
CA SER A 101 -3.26 10.69 13.80
C SER A 101 -4.58 10.17 13.22
N GLY A 102 -5.32 9.39 14.03
CA GLY A 102 -6.56 8.72 13.63
C GLY A 102 -6.38 7.41 12.86
N TRP A 103 -5.13 6.96 12.64
CA TRP A 103 -4.79 5.69 11.99
C TRP A 103 -3.93 4.77 12.86
N GLU A 104 -3.62 5.14 14.09
CA GLU A 104 -2.79 4.36 15.02
C GLU A 104 -3.39 2.97 15.31
N ASP A 105 -4.70 2.90 15.28
CA ASP A 105 -5.45 1.68 15.55
C ASP A 105 -5.43 0.65 14.40
N ILE A 106 -4.79 0.94 13.27
CA ILE A 106 -4.55 -0.08 12.23
C ILE A 106 -3.42 -1.05 12.60
N MET A 107 -2.65 -0.73 13.65
CA MET A 107 -1.60 -1.59 14.23
C MET A 107 -2.01 -2.06 15.62
N GLY A 108 -1.83 -3.35 15.89
CA GLY A 108 -1.96 -3.97 17.21
C GLY A 108 -0.60 -4.25 17.83
N TYR A 109 -0.52 -4.16 19.15
CA TYR A 109 0.71 -4.43 19.91
C TYR A 109 0.48 -5.57 20.89
N ASN A 110 1.40 -6.54 20.91
CA ASN A 110 1.34 -7.73 21.77
C ASN A 110 0.05 -8.55 21.57
N VAL A 111 -0.35 -8.77 20.32
CA VAL A 111 -1.60 -9.45 19.93
C VAL A 111 -1.37 -10.67 19.06
N THR A 112 -2.36 -11.56 19.00
CA THR A 112 -2.42 -12.71 18.07
C THR A 112 -3.33 -12.43 16.87
N SER A 113 -4.14 -11.37 16.94
CA SER A 113 -4.99 -10.97 15.83
C SER A 113 -5.19 -9.45 15.81
N LYS A 114 -5.46 -8.90 14.64
CA LYS A 114 -5.80 -7.50 14.46
C LYS A 114 -6.83 -7.35 13.37
N SER A 115 -7.88 -6.57 13.64
CA SER A 115 -8.83 -6.13 12.65
C SER A 115 -9.15 -4.66 12.85
N PHE A 116 -9.56 -4.00 11.76
CA PHE A 116 -10.06 -2.63 11.82
C PHE A 116 -11.04 -2.36 10.66
N THR A 117 -11.83 -1.31 10.84
CA THR A 117 -12.66 -0.73 9.78
C THR A 117 -12.44 0.77 9.77
N LYS A 118 -12.04 1.31 8.62
CA LYS A 118 -11.88 2.75 8.41
C LYS A 118 -12.85 3.26 7.38
N SER A 119 -13.36 4.47 7.60
CA SER A 119 -14.17 5.18 6.61
C SER A 119 -13.30 6.15 5.81
N TYR A 120 -13.53 6.20 4.52
CA TYR A 120 -12.91 7.15 3.60
C TYR A 120 -13.98 7.80 2.74
N THR A 121 -13.90 9.11 2.54
CA THR A 121 -14.82 9.83 1.63
C THR A 121 -14.09 10.11 0.32
N GLY A 122 -14.53 9.44 -0.72
CA GLY A 122 -14.04 9.61 -2.08
C GLY A 122 -14.93 10.53 -2.91
N THR A 123 -14.58 10.69 -4.17
CA THR A 123 -15.35 11.42 -5.18
C THR A 123 -16.44 10.51 -5.76
N THR A 124 -17.68 10.95 -5.78
CA THR A 124 -18.80 10.19 -6.39
C THR A 124 -18.52 9.92 -7.88
N GLY A 125 -18.81 8.72 -8.35
CA GLY A 125 -18.60 8.27 -9.72
C GLY A 125 -17.19 7.76 -10.03
N ALA A 126 -16.20 7.94 -9.14
CA ALA A 126 -14.86 7.44 -9.32
C ALA A 126 -14.73 5.96 -8.87
N SER A 127 -13.75 5.26 -9.42
CA SER A 127 -13.41 3.88 -9.06
C SER A 127 -12.27 3.85 -8.05
N TYR A 128 -12.37 3.02 -7.01
CA TYR A 128 -11.36 2.91 -5.97
C TYR A 128 -10.96 1.46 -5.72
N TYR A 129 -9.69 1.25 -5.42
CA TYR A 129 -9.20 0.05 -4.75
C TYR A 129 -8.15 0.44 -3.72
N VAL A 130 -7.87 -0.45 -2.78
CA VAL A 130 -6.92 -0.22 -1.69
C VAL A 130 -5.86 -1.31 -1.71
N VAL A 131 -4.61 -0.89 -1.53
CA VAL A 131 -3.47 -1.78 -1.33
C VAL A 131 -2.96 -1.58 0.10
N MET A 132 -2.91 -2.66 0.87
CA MET A 132 -2.41 -2.64 2.24
C MET A 132 -1.11 -3.42 2.34
N GLU A 133 -0.19 -2.93 3.14
CA GLU A 133 0.98 -3.69 3.58
C GLU A 133 0.66 -4.30 4.95
N ALA A 134 0.29 -5.58 4.95
CA ALA A 134 0.17 -6.35 6.18
C ALA A 134 1.56 -6.51 6.81
N PHE A 135 1.66 -6.31 8.11
CA PHE A 135 2.91 -6.27 8.85
C PHE A 135 2.82 -7.12 10.11
N ALA A 136 3.84 -7.92 10.34
CA ALA A 136 4.06 -8.65 11.58
C ALA A 136 5.51 -8.50 12.04
N TYR A 137 5.69 -8.32 13.35
CA TYR A 137 7.00 -8.24 14.01
C TYR A 137 6.93 -8.94 15.36
N ASP A 138 7.78 -9.94 15.59
CA ASP A 138 7.83 -10.71 16.83
C ASP A 138 8.89 -10.22 17.83
N GLY A 139 9.81 -9.38 17.39
CA GLY A 139 10.94 -8.85 18.13
C GLY A 139 12.29 -9.31 17.61
N ASN A 140 12.33 -10.35 16.79
CA ASN A 140 13.54 -10.91 16.19
C ASN A 140 13.53 -10.73 14.67
N GLY A 141 12.36 -10.73 14.06
CA GLY A 141 12.19 -10.57 12.63
C GLY A 141 10.86 -9.93 12.28
N GLU A 142 10.75 -9.43 11.05
CA GLU A 142 9.56 -8.83 10.50
C GLU A 142 9.14 -9.50 9.20
N CYS A 143 7.85 -9.41 8.89
CA CYS A 143 7.28 -9.85 7.64
C CYS A 143 6.32 -8.79 7.10
N LEU A 144 6.41 -8.55 5.80
CA LEU A 144 5.53 -7.67 5.04
C LEU A 144 4.87 -8.46 3.93
N GLU A 145 3.58 -8.26 3.75
CA GLU A 145 2.80 -8.86 2.66
C GLU A 145 1.85 -7.80 2.09
N ARG A 146 1.74 -7.79 0.78
CA ARG A 146 0.83 -6.89 0.08
C ARG A 146 -0.52 -7.56 -0.09
N ALA A 147 -1.58 -6.92 0.38
CA ALA A 147 -2.96 -7.34 0.20
C ALA A 147 -3.74 -6.27 -0.58
N VAL A 148 -4.52 -6.70 -1.58
CA VAL A 148 -5.26 -5.80 -2.48
C VAL A 148 -6.75 -6.08 -2.37
N THR A 149 -7.58 -5.01 -2.31
CA THR A 149 -9.03 -5.15 -2.31
C THR A 149 -9.57 -5.31 -3.75
N ASN A 150 -10.83 -5.72 -3.85
CA ASN A 150 -11.62 -5.52 -5.06
C ASN A 150 -11.73 -4.02 -5.41
N THR A 151 -12.00 -3.72 -6.67
CA THR A 151 -12.33 -2.36 -7.14
C THR A 151 -13.81 -2.07 -6.86
N VAL A 152 -14.08 -0.85 -6.38
CA VAL A 152 -15.43 -0.37 -6.07
C VAL A 152 -15.66 0.98 -6.72
N LYS A 153 -16.79 1.13 -7.44
CA LYS A 153 -17.25 2.42 -7.99
C LYS A 153 -18.18 3.10 -6.99
N THR A 154 -17.94 4.40 -6.73
CA THR A 154 -18.73 5.22 -5.80
C THR A 154 -19.86 5.97 -6.49
#